data_65a19e9512e115d8b697a179af79af02
#
_entry.id   65a19e9512e115d8b697a179af79af02
#
_cell.length_a   1.000
_cell.length_b   1.000
_cell.length_c   1.000
_cell.angle_alpha   90.00
_cell.angle_beta   90.00
_cell.angle_gamma   90.00
#
_symmetry.space_group_name_H-M   'P 1'
#
loop_
_entity.id
_entity.type
_entity.pdbx_description
1 polymer ?
#
loop_
_entity_poly.entity_id
_entity_poly.type
_entity_poly.pdbx_seq_one_letter_code
_entity_poly.pdbx_strand_id
1 'polypeptide(L)'
;MSKKTVVLMVLDGYGITDKTEGNAIYMANTPVMDKLMKESPFALGNASGLAVGLPDGQMGNSEVGHMNIGAGRIIYQELTRITKAIEDGDFFDNKEMLAAIDNCKKNNSDLHLWGLLSDGGVHSHNTHLYAILELCKKQNFENVYVHPFFDGRDTAPASGKGFLEELIAKMNEIGVGKIASMSGRYYAMDRDNRWDRVELAYKSLVTGEGVLAEDPVAAIQESYDKEVYDEFILPTVITKNGKPVSLVKPNDSVIFFNFRPDRAREITRAFCQEDFDGFVRPNGYMPLTYVCFKDYDETIENKLVAFKKEEVSNTFGEYLAACGKKQLRLAETEKYAHVTFFFNGGVEEPNKDENRILVKSPAVATYDLKPEMSAPEVGEKLNAAITSGEYDVIIINFANPDMVGHTGVIPAAVAAVERIDQCVGAAVAAVDEVDGVLFICADHGNAEQMINYDTKAPHTAHTTNPVPFILYNYEDGIKLRENGCLADIAPTLLEVMGLPQPEEMTGKSLIVR
;
A
#
# COMPACT_ATOMS: atom_id res chain seq x y z
N MET A 1 40.51 -7.35 7.41
CA MET A 1 39.44 -8.10 8.12
C MET A 1 38.96 -9.19 7.20
N SER A 2 38.73 -10.41 7.68
CA SER A 2 38.13 -11.48 6.88
C SER A 2 36.73 -11.05 6.42
N LYS A 3 36.33 -11.43 5.23
CA LYS A 3 34.99 -11.22 4.69
C LYS A 3 34.01 -11.96 5.61
N LYS A 4 33.12 -11.23 6.31
CA LYS A 4 32.03 -11.84 7.10
C LYS A 4 30.78 -11.94 6.25
N THR A 5 30.18 -13.12 6.16
CA THR A 5 28.85 -13.27 5.54
C THR A 5 27.78 -12.70 6.47
N VAL A 6 26.91 -11.86 5.95
CA VAL A 6 25.77 -11.30 6.68
C VAL A 6 24.50 -11.99 6.21
N VAL A 7 23.72 -12.53 7.13
CA VAL A 7 22.44 -13.19 6.84
C VAL A 7 21.30 -12.36 7.37
N LEU A 8 20.36 -11.98 6.51
CA LEU A 8 19.06 -11.45 6.88
C LEU A 8 18.04 -12.58 6.79
N MET A 9 17.47 -12.97 7.91
CA MET A 9 16.46 -14.02 8.01
C MET A 9 15.13 -13.42 8.40
N VAL A 10 14.14 -13.51 7.51
CA VAL A 10 12.76 -13.09 7.75
C VAL A 10 11.94 -14.32 8.13
N LEU A 11 11.39 -14.32 9.34
CA LEU A 11 10.45 -15.32 9.83
C LEU A 11 9.04 -14.78 9.57
N ASP A 12 8.50 -15.06 8.39
CA ASP A 12 7.25 -14.47 7.91
C ASP A 12 6.07 -14.74 8.85
N GLY A 13 5.37 -13.69 9.28
CA GLY A 13 4.24 -13.83 10.20
C GLY A 13 4.59 -14.13 11.66
N TYR A 14 5.86 -13.94 12.08
CA TYR A 14 6.31 -14.20 13.46
C TYR A 14 6.19 -12.93 14.31
N GLY A 15 4.98 -12.63 14.80
CA GLY A 15 4.73 -11.50 15.71
C GLY A 15 5.06 -11.81 17.17
N ILE A 16 5.09 -10.79 18.00
CA ILE A 16 5.32 -10.90 19.45
C ILE A 16 4.15 -10.26 20.22
N THR A 17 3.60 -11.00 21.17
CA THR A 17 2.57 -10.50 22.09
C THR A 17 2.67 -11.16 23.46
N ASP A 18 2.24 -10.45 24.51
CA ASP A 18 2.16 -10.99 25.87
C ASP A 18 0.96 -11.95 26.07
N LYS A 19 0.03 -11.99 25.12
CA LYS A 19 -1.13 -12.88 25.19
C LYS A 19 -0.72 -14.31 24.83
N THR A 20 -1.15 -15.26 25.66
CA THR A 20 -0.80 -16.67 25.52
C THR A 20 -1.88 -17.52 24.87
N GLU A 21 -3.16 -17.11 25.03
CA GLU A 21 -4.30 -17.82 24.45
C GLU A 21 -4.33 -17.65 22.94
N GLY A 22 -4.36 -18.75 22.17
CA GLY A 22 -4.34 -18.73 20.72
C GLY A 22 -3.02 -18.25 20.09
N ASN A 23 -1.95 -18.24 20.87
CA ASN A 23 -0.61 -17.86 20.43
C ASN A 23 0.21 -19.11 20.13
N ALA A 24 0.32 -19.46 18.83
CA ALA A 24 1.05 -20.65 18.41
C ALA A 24 2.54 -20.56 18.70
N ILE A 25 3.12 -19.35 18.70
CA ILE A 25 4.53 -19.11 19.02
C ILE A 25 4.79 -19.41 20.51
N TYR A 26 3.93 -18.91 21.40
CA TYR A 26 4.03 -19.18 22.83
C TYR A 26 3.84 -20.67 23.18
N MET A 27 2.98 -21.38 22.43
CA MET A 27 2.69 -22.80 22.65
C MET A 27 3.79 -23.73 22.11
N ALA A 28 4.57 -23.25 21.16
CA ALA A 28 5.63 -24.02 20.51
C ALA A 28 6.86 -24.14 21.43
N ASN A 29 7.59 -25.23 21.26
CA ASN A 29 8.89 -25.42 21.92
C ASN A 29 9.99 -24.80 21.04
N THR A 30 10.45 -23.60 21.40
CA THR A 30 11.36 -22.75 20.62
C THR A 30 12.67 -22.43 21.38
N PRO A 31 13.44 -23.43 21.81
CA PRO A 31 14.61 -23.19 22.67
C PRO A 31 15.69 -22.34 22.02
N VAL A 32 15.80 -22.32 20.69
CA VAL A 32 16.80 -21.52 19.97
C VAL A 32 16.38 -20.06 19.94
N MET A 33 15.15 -19.78 19.54
CA MET A 33 14.62 -18.40 19.52
C MET A 33 14.55 -17.81 20.91
N ASP A 34 14.13 -18.58 21.93
CA ASP A 34 14.13 -18.16 23.34
C ASP A 34 15.52 -17.76 23.84
N LYS A 35 16.54 -18.55 23.47
CA LYS A 35 17.94 -18.26 23.80
C LYS A 35 18.41 -16.99 23.09
N LEU A 36 18.15 -16.87 21.78
CA LEU A 36 18.58 -15.72 20.98
C LEU A 36 17.95 -14.42 21.49
N MET A 37 16.65 -14.39 21.78
CA MET A 37 15.96 -13.22 22.34
C MET A 37 16.47 -12.83 23.72
N LYS A 38 16.98 -13.77 24.50
CA LYS A 38 17.49 -13.53 25.86
C LYS A 38 18.97 -13.11 25.88
N GLU A 39 19.79 -13.70 25.02
CA GLU A 39 21.26 -13.59 25.09
C GLU A 39 21.87 -12.68 24.04
N SER A 40 21.14 -12.37 22.96
CA SER A 40 21.59 -11.48 21.89
C SER A 40 20.97 -10.08 22.00
N PRO A 41 21.55 -9.04 21.37
CA PRO A 41 20.88 -7.76 21.17
C PRO A 41 19.50 -7.96 20.53
N PHE A 42 18.45 -7.61 21.28
CA PHE A 42 17.04 -7.80 20.93
C PHE A 42 16.26 -6.51 21.11
N ALA A 43 15.32 -6.24 20.20
CA ALA A 43 14.32 -5.19 20.32
C ALA A 43 13.02 -5.60 19.61
N LEU A 44 11.93 -4.91 19.93
CA LEU A 44 10.68 -5.02 19.21
C LEU A 44 10.62 -4.01 18.06
N GLY A 45 10.26 -4.48 16.86
CA GLY A 45 10.12 -3.67 15.66
C GLY A 45 8.66 -3.42 15.29
N ASN A 46 8.36 -2.22 14.78
CA ASN A 46 7.05 -1.89 14.24
C ASN A 46 6.93 -2.37 12.80
N ALA A 47 5.91 -3.18 12.52
CA ALA A 47 5.66 -3.79 11.21
C ALA A 47 4.23 -3.53 10.70
N SER A 48 3.55 -2.48 11.20
CA SER A 48 2.16 -2.15 10.85
C SER A 48 1.93 -0.64 10.80
N GLY A 49 0.80 -0.23 10.24
CA GLY A 49 0.37 1.17 10.18
C GLY A 49 1.39 2.09 9.55
N LEU A 50 1.51 3.30 10.07
CA LEU A 50 2.39 4.35 9.53
C LEU A 50 3.87 3.95 9.50
N ALA A 51 4.31 3.05 10.38
CA ALA A 51 5.69 2.58 10.43
C ALA A 51 6.12 1.77 9.19
N VAL A 52 5.16 1.33 8.39
CA VAL A 52 5.38 0.64 7.11
C VAL A 52 4.66 1.30 5.92
N GLY A 53 4.17 2.53 6.11
CA GLY A 53 3.53 3.32 5.04
C GLY A 53 2.06 2.97 4.78
N LEU A 54 1.41 2.26 5.70
CA LEU A 54 -0.02 1.95 5.69
C LEU A 54 -0.81 2.95 6.57
N PRO A 55 -2.14 3.07 6.40
CA PRO A 55 -2.96 3.82 7.34
C PRO A 55 -2.75 3.37 8.79
N ASP A 56 -2.94 4.30 9.74
CA ASP A 56 -2.81 3.99 11.15
C ASP A 56 -3.73 2.83 11.59
N GLY A 57 -3.19 1.92 12.41
CA GLY A 57 -3.90 0.72 12.86
C GLY A 57 -4.10 -0.37 11.80
N GLN A 58 -3.66 -0.20 10.56
CA GLN A 58 -3.72 -1.24 9.55
C GLN A 58 -2.59 -2.25 9.74
N MET A 59 -2.93 -3.56 9.74
CA MET A 59 -1.96 -4.65 9.79
C MET A 59 -1.00 -4.61 8.60
N GLY A 60 0.28 -4.95 8.83
CA GLY A 60 1.27 -5.14 7.78
C GLY A 60 0.97 -6.35 6.90
N ASN A 61 1.75 -6.49 5.83
CA ASN A 61 1.73 -7.65 4.94
C ASN A 61 3.11 -7.86 4.33
N SER A 62 3.34 -9.04 3.76
CA SER A 62 4.66 -9.42 3.27
C SER A 62 5.16 -8.54 2.12
N GLU A 63 4.28 -8.06 1.23
CA GLU A 63 4.66 -7.17 0.13
C GLU A 63 5.23 -5.84 0.66
N VAL A 64 4.46 -5.20 1.53
CA VAL A 64 4.84 -3.92 2.14
C VAL A 64 6.05 -4.11 3.06
N GLY A 65 6.07 -5.17 3.88
CA GLY A 65 7.18 -5.47 4.80
C GLY A 65 8.51 -5.62 4.07
N HIS A 66 8.59 -6.52 3.07
CA HIS A 66 9.80 -6.75 2.30
C HIS A 66 10.23 -5.52 1.48
N MET A 67 9.27 -4.74 0.96
CA MET A 67 9.58 -3.50 0.25
C MET A 67 10.24 -2.47 1.18
N ASN A 68 9.72 -2.28 2.40
CA ASN A 68 10.32 -1.37 3.37
C ASN A 68 11.72 -1.83 3.81
N ILE A 69 11.88 -3.14 4.07
CA ILE A 69 13.20 -3.72 4.42
C ILE A 69 14.21 -3.45 3.28
N GLY A 70 13.84 -3.78 2.05
CA GLY A 70 14.71 -3.64 0.89
C GLY A 70 15.00 -2.19 0.50
N ALA A 71 14.04 -1.29 0.67
CA ALA A 71 14.20 0.13 0.37
C ALA A 71 15.00 0.89 1.44
N GLY A 72 15.11 0.38 2.67
CA GLY A 72 15.73 1.11 3.78
C GLY A 72 15.04 2.43 4.12
N ARG A 73 13.77 2.56 3.73
CA ARG A 73 12.89 3.70 4.01
C ARG A 73 11.43 3.28 4.01
N ILE A 74 10.57 4.09 4.64
CA ILE A 74 9.13 3.85 4.61
C ILE A 74 8.58 4.16 3.22
N ILE A 75 7.98 3.16 2.58
CA ILE A 75 7.30 3.29 1.28
C ILE A 75 5.81 3.44 1.55
N TYR A 76 5.31 4.67 1.45
CA TYR A 76 3.92 4.96 1.70
C TYR A 76 3.00 4.44 0.58
N GLN A 77 1.94 3.73 0.97
CA GLN A 77 0.84 3.40 0.07
C GLN A 77 0.10 4.68 -0.33
N GLU A 78 -0.56 4.68 -1.50
CA GLU A 78 -1.10 5.91 -2.10
C GLU A 78 -2.04 6.70 -1.16
N LEU A 79 -2.94 6.02 -0.46
CA LEU A 79 -3.82 6.66 0.52
C LEU A 79 -3.00 7.41 1.58
N THR A 80 -2.07 6.72 2.21
CA THR A 80 -1.23 7.27 3.29
C THR A 80 -0.29 8.36 2.77
N ARG A 81 0.28 8.17 1.56
CA ARG A 81 1.15 9.13 0.90
C ARG A 81 0.46 10.47 0.66
N ILE A 82 -0.76 10.43 0.11
CA ILE A 82 -1.53 11.65 -0.18
C ILE A 82 -1.99 12.31 1.13
N THR A 83 -2.47 11.52 2.09
CA THR A 83 -2.86 12.02 3.42
C THR A 83 -1.69 12.70 4.11
N LYS A 84 -0.51 12.06 4.09
CA LYS A 84 0.71 12.65 4.65
C LYS A 84 1.13 13.94 3.94
N ALA A 85 1.03 14.00 2.61
CA ALA A 85 1.32 15.22 1.86
C ALA A 85 0.39 16.38 2.27
N ILE A 86 -0.87 16.09 2.63
CA ILE A 86 -1.81 17.09 3.16
C ILE A 86 -1.36 17.56 4.54
N GLU A 87 -0.99 16.64 5.44
CA GLU A 87 -0.53 16.94 6.81
C GLU A 87 0.77 17.75 6.82
N ASP A 88 1.74 17.36 5.98
CA ASP A 88 3.04 18.04 5.85
C ASP A 88 2.93 19.39 5.10
N GLY A 89 1.85 19.60 4.34
CA GLY A 89 1.62 20.82 3.57
C GLY A 89 2.03 20.76 2.10
N ASP A 90 2.80 19.77 1.69
CA ASP A 90 3.33 19.60 0.31
C ASP A 90 2.22 19.45 -0.74
N PHE A 91 1.05 18.94 -0.32
CA PHE A 91 -0.14 18.83 -1.16
C PHE A 91 -0.54 20.18 -1.77
N PHE A 92 -0.39 21.26 -1.00
CA PHE A 92 -0.81 22.60 -1.41
C PHE A 92 0.16 23.28 -2.38
N ASP A 93 1.35 22.69 -2.58
CA ASP A 93 2.36 23.14 -3.55
C ASP A 93 2.40 22.23 -4.79
N ASN A 94 1.44 21.31 -4.94
CA ASN A 94 1.37 20.41 -6.10
C ASN A 94 1.19 21.19 -7.40
N LYS A 95 2.18 21.09 -8.28
CA LYS A 95 2.30 21.89 -9.51
C LYS A 95 1.18 21.62 -10.50
N GLU A 96 0.75 20.38 -10.63
CA GLU A 96 -0.29 19.96 -11.57
C GLU A 96 -1.67 20.46 -11.15
N MET A 97 -1.99 20.40 -9.86
CA MET A 97 -3.24 20.96 -9.32
C MET A 97 -3.25 22.50 -9.39
N LEU A 98 -2.13 23.14 -9.09
CA LEU A 98 -1.98 24.58 -9.25
C LEU A 98 -2.13 25.01 -10.71
N ALA A 99 -1.56 24.26 -11.66
CA ALA A 99 -1.72 24.53 -13.09
C ALA A 99 -3.18 24.44 -13.54
N ALA A 100 -3.99 23.52 -12.98
CA ALA A 100 -5.42 23.45 -13.26
C ALA A 100 -6.15 24.72 -12.80
N ILE A 101 -5.85 25.20 -11.59
CA ILE A 101 -6.44 26.43 -11.04
C ILE A 101 -6.00 27.65 -11.85
N ASP A 102 -4.73 27.74 -12.22
CA ASP A 102 -4.18 28.86 -13.01
C ASP A 102 -4.77 28.88 -14.43
N ASN A 103 -5.01 27.72 -15.04
CA ASN A 103 -5.72 27.62 -16.30
C ASN A 103 -7.12 28.24 -16.19
N CYS A 104 -7.87 27.89 -15.13
CA CYS A 104 -9.20 28.45 -14.92
C CYS A 104 -9.17 29.97 -14.71
N LYS A 105 -8.22 30.49 -13.93
CA LYS A 105 -8.04 31.95 -13.74
C LYS A 105 -7.74 32.66 -15.06
N LYS A 106 -6.84 32.08 -15.87
CA LYS A 106 -6.42 32.64 -17.16
C LYS A 106 -7.57 32.70 -18.18
N ASN A 107 -8.38 31.63 -18.24
CA ASN A 107 -9.43 31.49 -19.23
C ASN A 107 -10.80 31.95 -18.72
N ASN A 108 -10.91 32.40 -17.47
CA ASN A 108 -12.17 32.71 -16.79
C ASN A 108 -13.15 31.52 -16.91
N SER A 109 -12.67 30.33 -16.63
CA SER A 109 -13.37 29.06 -16.77
C SER A 109 -13.58 28.36 -15.42
N ASP A 110 -14.23 27.22 -15.43
CA ASP A 110 -14.64 26.49 -14.25
C ASP A 110 -13.64 25.35 -13.90
N LEU A 111 -13.52 25.05 -12.61
CA LEU A 111 -12.81 23.87 -12.11
C LEU A 111 -13.81 22.80 -11.67
N HIS A 112 -13.70 21.63 -12.24
CA HIS A 112 -14.53 20.48 -11.94
C HIS A 112 -13.74 19.45 -11.11
N LEU A 113 -14.32 19.03 -9.97
CA LEU A 113 -13.74 18.01 -9.10
C LEU A 113 -14.62 16.79 -9.12
N TRP A 114 -14.09 15.62 -9.47
CA TRP A 114 -14.84 14.38 -9.38
C TRP A 114 -14.02 13.21 -8.86
N GLY A 115 -14.71 12.21 -8.36
CA GLY A 115 -14.15 11.01 -7.78
C GLY A 115 -15.13 10.35 -6.80
N LEU A 116 -14.73 9.21 -6.27
CA LEU A 116 -15.54 8.45 -5.33
C LEU A 116 -15.59 9.15 -3.98
N LEU A 117 -16.81 9.48 -3.52
CA LEU A 117 -17.05 10.17 -2.26
C LEU A 117 -17.33 9.14 -1.15
N SER A 118 -16.30 8.72 -0.46
CA SER A 118 -16.39 7.88 0.73
C SER A 118 -15.09 7.94 1.56
N ASP A 119 -15.13 7.36 2.74
CA ASP A 119 -13.97 7.13 3.63
C ASP A 119 -13.40 5.71 3.50
N GLY A 120 -13.89 4.92 2.56
CA GLY A 120 -13.47 3.53 2.36
C GLY A 120 -11.99 3.33 2.00
N GLY A 121 -11.32 4.37 1.48
CA GLY A 121 -9.88 4.39 1.26
C GLY A 121 -9.36 3.42 0.18
N VAL A 122 -10.24 2.81 -0.63
CA VAL A 122 -9.86 1.85 -1.68
C VAL A 122 -9.54 2.53 -2.99
N HIS A 123 -10.34 3.49 -3.41
CA HIS A 123 -10.16 4.24 -4.66
C HIS A 123 -9.82 5.71 -4.45
N SER A 124 -10.30 6.27 -3.36
CA SER A 124 -10.21 7.68 -2.99
C SER A 124 -10.42 7.82 -1.48
N HIS A 125 -10.31 9.03 -0.98
CA HIS A 125 -10.74 9.37 0.37
C HIS A 125 -11.35 10.77 0.38
N ASN A 126 -12.48 10.96 1.10
CA ASN A 126 -13.19 12.24 1.16
C ASN A 126 -12.31 13.41 1.68
N THR A 127 -11.38 13.14 2.62
CA THR A 127 -10.44 14.16 3.13
C THR A 127 -9.54 14.73 2.03
N HIS A 128 -9.21 13.96 0.99
CA HIS A 128 -8.42 14.45 -0.14
C HIS A 128 -9.21 15.46 -0.98
N LEU A 129 -10.52 15.24 -1.17
CA LEU A 129 -11.40 16.23 -1.81
C LEU A 129 -11.48 17.52 -0.98
N TYR A 130 -11.58 17.39 0.36
CA TYR A 130 -11.61 18.57 1.23
C TYR A 130 -10.32 19.38 1.12
N ALA A 131 -9.17 18.73 1.04
CA ALA A 131 -7.87 19.38 0.82
C ALA A 131 -7.79 20.11 -0.53
N ILE A 132 -8.42 19.58 -1.62
CA ILE A 132 -8.50 20.30 -2.90
C ILE A 132 -9.35 21.58 -2.75
N LEU A 133 -10.47 21.51 -2.03
CA LEU A 133 -11.30 22.70 -1.76
C LEU A 133 -10.53 23.76 -0.95
N GLU A 134 -9.76 23.33 0.05
CA GLU A 134 -8.87 24.22 0.80
C GLU A 134 -7.77 24.83 -0.09
N LEU A 135 -7.19 24.05 -1.00
CA LEU A 135 -6.23 24.54 -1.99
C LEU A 135 -6.86 25.64 -2.84
N CYS A 136 -8.08 25.44 -3.34
CA CYS A 136 -8.80 26.44 -4.11
C CYS A 136 -9.05 27.72 -3.28
N LYS A 137 -9.40 27.58 -2.00
CA LYS A 137 -9.56 28.72 -1.08
C LYS A 137 -8.25 29.48 -0.88
N LYS A 138 -7.13 28.76 -0.64
CA LYS A 138 -5.79 29.36 -0.52
C LYS A 138 -5.38 30.11 -1.79
N GLN A 139 -5.83 29.63 -2.95
CA GLN A 139 -5.58 30.25 -4.26
C GLN A 139 -6.58 31.36 -4.61
N ASN A 140 -7.54 31.71 -3.73
CA ASN A 140 -8.62 32.66 -3.98
C ASN A 140 -9.41 32.35 -5.25
N PHE A 141 -9.75 31.06 -5.46
CA PHE A 141 -10.50 30.59 -6.62
C PHE A 141 -11.83 29.96 -6.16
N GLU A 142 -12.97 30.49 -6.65
CA GLU A 142 -14.32 30.15 -6.15
C GLU A 142 -15.19 29.42 -7.19
N ASN A 143 -14.81 29.42 -8.48
CA ASN A 143 -15.57 28.75 -9.53
C ASN A 143 -15.26 27.24 -9.54
N VAL A 144 -15.63 26.57 -8.44
CA VAL A 144 -15.35 25.16 -8.19
C VAL A 144 -16.66 24.38 -8.12
N TYR A 145 -16.75 23.31 -8.92
CA TYR A 145 -17.92 22.44 -9.02
C TYR A 145 -17.56 21.01 -8.73
N VAL A 146 -18.30 20.37 -7.82
CA VAL A 146 -18.04 19.00 -7.37
C VAL A 146 -19.07 18.06 -7.97
N HIS A 147 -18.59 16.92 -8.47
CA HIS A 147 -19.36 15.85 -9.07
C HIS A 147 -19.05 14.55 -8.32
N PRO A 148 -19.63 14.31 -7.12
CA PRO A 148 -19.34 13.12 -6.34
C PRO A 148 -19.87 11.87 -7.03
N PHE A 149 -19.04 10.79 -7.00
CA PHE A 149 -19.47 9.44 -7.32
C PHE A 149 -19.71 8.68 -6.03
N PHE A 150 -20.83 7.96 -5.93
CA PHE A 150 -21.20 7.23 -4.71
C PHE A 150 -20.71 5.79 -4.74
N ASP A 151 -20.34 5.29 -3.57
CA ASP A 151 -19.64 4.02 -3.36
C ASP A 151 -20.58 2.82 -3.24
N GLY A 152 -21.02 2.47 -2.04
CA GLY A 152 -21.91 1.33 -1.77
C GLY A 152 -21.28 -0.05 -1.96
N ARG A 153 -19.96 -0.15 -2.20
CA ARG A 153 -19.19 -1.41 -2.29
C ARG A 153 -18.09 -1.49 -1.26
N ASP A 154 -17.29 -0.43 -1.16
CA ASP A 154 -16.19 -0.33 -0.21
C ASP A 154 -16.66 0.24 1.13
N THR A 155 -17.88 0.80 1.14
CA THR A 155 -18.64 1.28 2.30
C THR A 155 -20.06 0.72 2.26
N ALA A 156 -20.84 0.96 3.33
CA ALA A 156 -22.23 0.47 3.41
C ALA A 156 -23.09 1.00 2.25
N PRO A 157 -24.03 0.19 1.70
CA PRO A 157 -24.75 0.52 0.47
C PRO A 157 -25.58 1.82 0.48
N ALA A 158 -25.91 2.35 1.66
CA ALA A 158 -26.71 3.58 1.83
C ALA A 158 -25.98 4.64 2.68
N SER A 159 -24.66 4.64 2.67
CA SER A 159 -23.84 5.61 3.42
C SER A 159 -23.59 6.92 2.68
N GLY A 160 -23.78 6.94 1.36
CA GLY A 160 -23.46 8.08 0.49
C GLY A 160 -24.19 9.36 0.85
N LYS A 161 -25.43 9.27 1.38
CA LYS A 161 -26.15 10.45 1.87
C LYS A 161 -25.40 11.16 2.99
N GLY A 162 -24.87 10.40 3.97
CA GLY A 162 -24.08 10.96 5.07
C GLY A 162 -22.79 11.63 4.56
N PHE A 163 -22.09 11.00 3.63
CA PHE A 163 -20.89 11.60 3.01
C PHE A 163 -21.22 12.87 2.19
N LEU A 164 -22.37 12.89 1.51
CA LEU A 164 -22.81 14.08 0.78
C LEU A 164 -23.15 15.25 1.72
N GLU A 165 -23.85 14.99 2.82
CA GLU A 165 -24.17 15.98 3.85
C GLU A 165 -22.88 16.52 4.50
N GLU A 166 -21.91 15.67 4.79
CA GLU A 166 -20.59 16.06 5.30
C GLU A 166 -19.85 16.93 4.28
N LEU A 167 -19.80 16.54 3.00
CA LEU A 167 -19.19 17.32 1.94
C LEU A 167 -19.81 18.73 1.83
N ILE A 168 -21.14 18.83 1.87
CA ILE A 168 -21.84 20.12 1.82
C ILE A 168 -21.48 20.98 3.04
N ALA A 169 -21.42 20.39 4.23
CA ALA A 169 -20.98 21.09 5.44
C ALA A 169 -19.54 21.60 5.31
N LYS A 170 -18.62 20.79 4.78
CA LYS A 170 -17.22 21.17 4.53
C LYS A 170 -17.10 22.27 3.47
N MET A 171 -17.83 22.21 2.37
CA MET A 171 -17.86 23.28 1.37
C MET A 171 -18.35 24.61 1.97
N ASN A 172 -19.35 24.58 2.85
CA ASN A 172 -19.84 25.78 3.55
C ASN A 172 -18.81 26.32 4.55
N GLU A 173 -18.10 25.44 5.29
CA GLU A 173 -17.04 25.81 6.23
C GLU A 173 -15.87 26.49 5.51
N ILE A 174 -15.39 25.89 4.41
CA ILE A 174 -14.28 26.40 3.60
C ILE A 174 -14.71 27.63 2.80
N GLY A 175 -15.98 27.69 2.41
CA GLY A 175 -16.56 28.77 1.58
C GLY A 175 -16.26 28.61 0.09
N VAL A 176 -15.96 27.39 -0.39
CA VAL A 176 -15.66 27.05 -1.79
C VAL A 176 -16.35 25.74 -2.18
N GLY A 177 -16.84 25.67 -3.41
CA GLY A 177 -17.43 24.48 -4.02
C GLY A 177 -18.96 24.54 -4.09
N LYS A 178 -19.50 23.86 -5.10
CA LYS A 178 -20.94 23.64 -5.30
C LYS A 178 -21.13 22.28 -5.93
N ILE A 179 -22.14 21.52 -5.50
CA ILE A 179 -22.50 20.27 -6.18
C ILE A 179 -23.14 20.61 -7.52
N ALA A 180 -22.63 20.05 -8.62
CA ALA A 180 -23.16 20.28 -9.96
C ALA A 180 -23.80 19.03 -10.58
N SER A 181 -23.30 17.85 -10.26
CA SER A 181 -23.96 16.57 -10.59
C SER A 181 -23.53 15.51 -9.57
N MET A 182 -24.18 14.35 -9.60
CA MET A 182 -23.81 13.18 -8.80
C MET A 182 -24.15 11.91 -9.55
N SER A 183 -23.45 10.80 -9.26
CA SER A 183 -23.68 9.51 -9.94
C SER A 183 -23.19 8.35 -9.09
N GLY A 184 -23.84 7.20 -9.16
CA GLY A 184 -23.31 5.96 -8.62
C GLY A 184 -22.07 5.48 -9.39
N ARG A 185 -21.15 4.80 -8.70
CA ARG A 185 -19.91 4.27 -9.31
C ARG A 185 -20.16 3.25 -10.42
N TYR A 186 -21.32 2.63 -10.46
CA TYR A 186 -21.73 1.71 -11.53
C TYR A 186 -21.69 2.37 -12.91
N TYR A 187 -21.95 3.68 -12.99
CA TYR A 187 -21.93 4.46 -14.24
C TYR A 187 -20.58 5.18 -14.44
N ALA A 188 -20.12 5.88 -13.42
CA ALA A 188 -18.96 6.76 -13.55
C ALA A 188 -17.61 6.05 -13.37
N MET A 189 -17.61 4.81 -12.89
CA MET A 189 -16.41 4.05 -12.55
C MET A 189 -16.49 2.60 -13.05
N ASP A 190 -16.98 2.42 -14.29
CA ASP A 190 -16.90 1.13 -14.98
C ASP A 190 -15.43 0.75 -15.27
N ARG A 191 -15.15 -0.54 -15.41
CA ARG A 191 -13.82 -1.07 -15.79
C ARG A 191 -13.91 -2.26 -16.76
N ASP A 192 -15.13 -2.54 -17.26
CA ASP A 192 -15.42 -3.70 -18.08
C ASP A 192 -15.79 -3.30 -19.53
N ASN A 193 -15.41 -2.04 -19.93
CA ASN A 193 -15.71 -1.43 -21.22
C ASN A 193 -17.22 -1.36 -21.54
N ARG A 194 -18.03 -1.18 -20.50
CA ARG A 194 -19.46 -0.94 -20.63
C ARG A 194 -19.71 0.53 -20.93
N TRP A 195 -19.35 0.93 -22.13
CA TRP A 195 -19.44 2.32 -22.60
C TRP A 195 -20.86 2.88 -22.52
N ASP A 196 -21.89 2.03 -22.60
CA ASP A 196 -23.29 2.38 -22.36
C ASP A 196 -23.53 2.98 -20.97
N ARG A 197 -22.77 2.56 -19.95
CA ARG A 197 -22.84 3.10 -18.58
C ARG A 197 -22.05 4.41 -18.48
N VAL A 198 -20.81 4.40 -18.96
CA VAL A 198 -19.91 5.56 -18.92
C VAL A 198 -20.50 6.74 -19.67
N GLU A 199 -21.17 6.51 -20.82
CA GLU A 199 -21.85 7.52 -21.61
C GLU A 199 -22.91 8.29 -20.80
N LEU A 200 -23.68 7.60 -19.96
CA LEU A 200 -24.70 8.26 -19.11
C LEU A 200 -24.06 9.23 -18.11
N ALA A 201 -22.98 8.79 -17.44
CA ALA A 201 -22.24 9.67 -16.54
C ALA A 201 -21.58 10.83 -17.31
N TYR A 202 -20.96 10.56 -18.47
CA TYR A 202 -20.35 11.57 -19.31
C TYR A 202 -21.37 12.64 -19.75
N LYS A 203 -22.55 12.23 -20.23
CA LYS A 203 -23.60 13.16 -20.67
C LYS A 203 -24.12 14.02 -19.53
N SER A 204 -24.25 13.51 -18.33
CA SER A 204 -24.64 14.32 -17.17
C SER A 204 -23.64 15.44 -16.87
N LEU A 205 -22.35 15.21 -17.15
CA LEU A 205 -21.28 16.18 -16.94
C LEU A 205 -21.21 17.24 -18.06
N VAL A 206 -21.50 16.88 -19.31
CA VAL A 206 -21.23 17.76 -20.46
C VAL A 206 -22.48 18.34 -21.13
N THR A 207 -23.63 17.64 -21.09
CA THR A 207 -24.90 18.12 -21.71
C THR A 207 -25.99 18.39 -20.69
N GLY A 208 -25.82 17.91 -19.46
CA GLY A 208 -26.86 17.99 -18.43
C GLY A 208 -27.99 16.99 -18.64
N GLU A 209 -27.77 15.92 -19.41
CA GLU A 209 -28.70 14.82 -19.56
C GLU A 209 -28.62 13.89 -18.33
N GLY A 210 -29.74 13.61 -17.70
CA GLY A 210 -29.84 12.76 -16.50
C GLY A 210 -31.09 13.07 -15.70
N VAL A 211 -31.14 12.57 -14.48
CA VAL A 211 -32.17 12.97 -13.52
C VAL A 211 -31.92 14.42 -13.10
N LEU A 212 -32.95 15.26 -13.11
CA LEU A 212 -32.82 16.65 -12.71
C LEU A 212 -33.28 16.85 -11.27
N ALA A 213 -32.48 17.52 -10.46
CA ALA A 213 -32.80 17.84 -9.07
C ALA A 213 -32.29 19.23 -8.68
N GLU A 214 -32.98 19.92 -7.78
CA GLU A 214 -32.50 21.20 -7.21
C GLU A 214 -31.76 20.99 -5.89
N ASP A 215 -32.10 19.98 -5.13
CA ASP A 215 -31.47 19.61 -3.86
C ASP A 215 -30.80 18.23 -3.96
N PRO A 216 -29.46 18.17 -3.86
CA PRO A 216 -28.74 16.90 -3.97
C PRO A 216 -29.06 15.92 -2.84
N VAL A 217 -29.33 16.40 -1.61
CA VAL A 217 -29.65 15.52 -0.46
C VAL A 217 -31.06 14.94 -0.60
N ALA A 218 -32.00 15.73 -1.08
CA ALA A 218 -33.34 15.22 -1.39
C ALA A 218 -33.28 14.19 -2.53
N ALA A 219 -32.50 14.42 -3.57
CA ALA A 219 -32.40 13.51 -4.71
C ALA A 219 -31.80 12.15 -4.33
N ILE A 220 -30.78 12.09 -3.45
CA ILE A 220 -30.25 10.81 -2.98
C ILE A 220 -31.28 10.08 -2.09
N GLN A 221 -32.04 10.79 -1.27
CA GLN A 221 -33.12 10.21 -0.49
C GLN A 221 -34.21 9.61 -1.36
N GLU A 222 -34.66 10.34 -2.40
CA GLU A 222 -35.63 9.83 -3.37
C GLU A 222 -35.13 8.56 -4.10
N SER A 223 -33.82 8.44 -4.34
CA SER A 223 -33.22 7.23 -4.90
C SER A 223 -33.33 6.08 -3.91
N TYR A 224 -33.01 6.30 -2.64
CA TYR A 224 -33.11 5.28 -1.57
C TYR A 224 -34.57 4.84 -1.33
N ASP A 225 -35.52 5.76 -1.40
CA ASP A 225 -36.94 5.46 -1.27
C ASP A 225 -37.44 4.54 -2.41
N LYS A 226 -36.73 4.49 -3.53
CA LYS A 226 -36.95 3.60 -4.67
C LYS A 226 -36.06 2.33 -4.61
N GLU A 227 -35.39 2.07 -3.47
CA GLU A 227 -34.44 0.96 -3.28
C GLU A 227 -33.23 1.00 -4.24
N VAL A 228 -32.89 2.18 -4.78
CA VAL A 228 -31.69 2.40 -5.59
C VAL A 228 -30.64 3.08 -4.73
N TYR A 229 -29.68 2.27 -4.26
CA TYR A 229 -28.64 2.69 -3.33
C TYR A 229 -27.38 3.22 -4.03
N ASP A 230 -26.41 3.68 -3.27
CA ASP A 230 -25.22 4.42 -3.66
C ASP A 230 -24.58 4.00 -4.99
N GLU A 231 -24.25 2.71 -5.12
CA GLU A 231 -23.56 2.17 -6.30
C GLU A 231 -24.34 2.43 -7.59
N PHE A 232 -25.68 2.37 -7.51
CA PHE A 232 -26.57 2.38 -8.67
C PHE A 232 -27.35 3.68 -8.84
N ILE A 233 -27.04 4.74 -8.07
CA ILE A 233 -27.68 6.05 -8.23
C ILE A 233 -27.48 6.52 -9.67
N LEU A 234 -28.59 6.80 -10.35
CA LEU A 234 -28.58 7.30 -11.73
C LEU A 234 -27.84 8.65 -11.82
N PRO A 235 -27.10 8.92 -12.91
CA PRO A 235 -26.51 10.23 -13.13
C PRO A 235 -27.54 11.34 -12.97
N THR A 236 -27.31 12.21 -12.01
CA THR A 236 -28.23 13.27 -11.58
C THR A 236 -27.56 14.61 -11.72
N VAL A 237 -28.19 15.53 -12.41
CA VAL A 237 -27.72 16.91 -12.66
C VAL A 237 -28.39 17.85 -11.68
N ILE A 238 -27.60 18.61 -10.93
CA ILE A 238 -28.12 19.60 -10.00
C ILE A 238 -28.43 20.88 -10.77
N THR A 239 -29.65 21.37 -10.58
CA THR A 239 -30.17 22.53 -11.28
C THR A 239 -30.47 23.67 -10.31
N LYS A 240 -30.39 24.88 -10.83
CA LYS A 240 -30.88 26.08 -10.14
C LYS A 240 -31.73 26.88 -11.09
N ASN A 241 -32.99 27.15 -10.73
CA ASN A 241 -33.98 27.80 -11.60
C ASN A 241 -34.12 27.09 -12.97
N GLY A 242 -34.14 25.73 -12.97
CA GLY A 242 -34.32 24.92 -14.16
C GLY A 242 -33.10 24.85 -15.10
N LYS A 243 -31.93 25.35 -14.70
CA LYS A 243 -30.69 25.26 -15.47
C LYS A 243 -29.61 24.50 -14.68
N PRO A 244 -28.77 23.67 -15.32
CA PRO A 244 -27.63 23.02 -14.65
C PRO A 244 -26.77 24.04 -13.88
N VAL A 245 -26.31 23.68 -12.69
CA VAL A 245 -25.43 24.52 -11.85
C VAL A 245 -24.11 24.79 -12.57
N SER A 246 -23.51 23.78 -13.16
CA SER A 246 -22.41 23.92 -14.13
C SER A 246 -22.33 22.66 -15.00
N LEU A 247 -21.79 22.82 -16.19
CA LEU A 247 -21.44 21.75 -17.14
C LEU A 247 -20.01 21.96 -17.60
N VAL A 248 -19.31 20.87 -17.92
CA VAL A 248 -17.95 20.90 -18.45
C VAL A 248 -17.93 21.52 -19.84
N LYS A 249 -17.03 22.47 -20.07
CA LYS A 249 -16.87 23.22 -21.32
C LYS A 249 -15.40 23.22 -21.76
N PRO A 250 -15.11 23.52 -23.04
CA PRO A 250 -13.73 23.72 -23.49
C PRO A 250 -12.98 24.76 -22.64
N ASN A 251 -11.72 24.47 -22.35
CA ASN A 251 -10.81 25.24 -21.50
C ASN A 251 -11.11 25.20 -19.98
N ASP A 252 -12.11 24.45 -19.53
CA ASP A 252 -12.25 24.16 -18.12
C ASP A 252 -11.10 23.27 -17.62
N SER A 253 -10.96 23.19 -16.32
CA SER A 253 -10.04 22.25 -15.69
C SER A 253 -10.78 21.18 -14.91
N VAL A 254 -10.14 20.03 -14.79
CA VAL A 254 -10.65 18.88 -14.06
C VAL A 254 -9.59 18.37 -13.09
N ILE A 255 -9.98 18.01 -11.87
CA ILE A 255 -9.16 17.21 -10.96
C ILE A 255 -9.95 15.97 -10.59
N PHE A 256 -9.44 14.78 -11.00
CA PHE A 256 -9.98 13.49 -10.63
C PHE A 256 -9.19 12.94 -9.45
N PHE A 257 -9.80 12.92 -8.27
CA PHE A 257 -9.09 12.63 -7.01
C PHE A 257 -9.03 11.15 -6.63
N ASN A 258 -9.41 10.23 -7.50
CA ASN A 258 -9.15 8.81 -7.30
C ASN A 258 -7.65 8.50 -7.44
N PHE A 259 -7.10 7.74 -6.50
CA PHE A 259 -5.68 7.29 -6.56
C PHE A 259 -5.52 5.85 -7.06
N ARG A 260 -6.60 5.06 -7.18
CA ARG A 260 -6.59 3.74 -7.77
C ARG A 260 -7.02 3.79 -9.23
N PRO A 261 -6.19 3.25 -10.17
CA PRO A 261 -6.36 3.45 -11.61
C PRO A 261 -7.52 2.70 -12.25
N ASP A 262 -7.78 1.45 -11.82
CA ASP A 262 -8.57 0.44 -12.57
C ASP A 262 -9.96 0.92 -12.99
N ARG A 263 -10.65 1.70 -12.17
CA ARG A 263 -12.00 2.24 -12.44
C ARG A 263 -12.02 3.72 -12.83
N ALA A 264 -10.85 4.35 -12.95
CA ALA A 264 -10.77 5.74 -13.38
C ALA A 264 -10.43 5.87 -14.88
N ARG A 265 -9.94 4.79 -15.52
CA ARG A 265 -9.44 4.81 -16.91
C ARG A 265 -10.48 5.20 -17.92
N GLU A 266 -11.67 4.59 -17.88
CA GLU A 266 -12.66 4.69 -18.95
C GLU A 266 -13.21 6.11 -19.08
N ILE A 267 -13.67 6.70 -18.00
CA ILE A 267 -14.18 8.07 -18.05
C ILE A 267 -13.06 9.07 -18.37
N THR A 268 -11.83 8.81 -17.90
CA THR A 268 -10.66 9.63 -18.28
C THR A 268 -10.37 9.55 -19.77
N ARG A 269 -10.44 8.35 -20.38
CA ARG A 269 -10.32 8.19 -21.85
C ARG A 269 -11.37 8.98 -22.58
N ALA A 270 -12.63 8.93 -22.12
CA ALA A 270 -13.73 9.65 -22.74
C ALA A 270 -13.52 11.18 -22.77
N PHE A 271 -12.79 11.74 -21.81
CA PHE A 271 -12.46 13.17 -21.79
C PHE A 271 -11.14 13.52 -22.47
N CYS A 272 -10.11 12.70 -22.33
CA CYS A 272 -8.73 13.06 -22.69
C CYS A 272 -8.29 12.58 -24.09
N GLN A 273 -8.81 11.46 -24.59
CA GLN A 273 -8.41 10.95 -25.90
C GLN A 273 -9.16 11.68 -27.05
N GLU A 274 -8.43 12.16 -28.04
CA GLU A 274 -9.02 12.81 -29.23
C GLU A 274 -9.77 11.79 -30.10
N ASP A 275 -9.19 10.64 -30.32
CA ASP A 275 -9.67 9.52 -31.16
C ASP A 275 -10.51 8.49 -30.39
N PHE A 276 -11.14 8.92 -29.30
CA PHE A 276 -11.99 8.06 -28.48
C PHE A 276 -13.18 7.51 -29.27
N ASP A 277 -13.38 6.19 -29.21
CA ASP A 277 -14.37 5.43 -29.99
C ASP A 277 -15.42 4.66 -29.14
N GLY A 278 -15.38 4.78 -27.81
CA GLY A 278 -16.30 4.06 -26.91
C GLY A 278 -17.77 4.47 -27.07
N PHE A 279 -18.04 5.75 -27.37
CA PHE A 279 -19.36 6.31 -27.72
C PHE A 279 -19.21 7.63 -28.47
N VAL A 280 -20.29 8.11 -29.08
CA VAL A 280 -20.27 9.42 -29.77
C VAL A 280 -20.41 10.55 -28.76
N ARG A 281 -19.36 11.32 -28.59
CA ARG A 281 -19.37 12.50 -27.71
C ARG A 281 -20.28 13.60 -28.27
N PRO A 282 -21.31 14.05 -27.52
CA PRO A 282 -22.28 15.04 -28.02
C PRO A 282 -21.62 16.35 -28.49
N ASN A 283 -20.58 16.79 -27.78
CA ASN A 283 -19.87 18.06 -28.04
C ASN A 283 -18.51 17.84 -28.76
N GLY A 284 -18.25 16.61 -29.25
CA GLY A 284 -16.94 16.24 -29.79
C GLY A 284 -15.85 16.22 -28.70
N TYR A 285 -14.58 16.28 -29.13
CA TYR A 285 -13.45 16.45 -28.22
C TYR A 285 -13.41 17.87 -27.67
N MET A 286 -13.23 18.00 -26.36
CA MET A 286 -13.10 19.28 -25.67
C MET A 286 -11.70 19.37 -25.02
N PRO A 287 -10.88 20.36 -25.37
CA PRO A 287 -9.59 20.56 -24.73
C PRO A 287 -9.81 21.02 -23.27
N LEU A 288 -9.27 20.24 -22.32
CA LEU A 288 -9.35 20.48 -20.89
C LEU A 288 -7.94 20.47 -20.28
N THR A 289 -7.75 21.14 -19.16
CA THR A 289 -6.62 20.87 -18.28
C THR A 289 -7.05 19.78 -17.29
N TYR A 290 -6.73 18.53 -17.62
CA TYR A 290 -7.21 17.36 -16.89
C TYR A 290 -6.12 16.78 -15.99
N VAL A 291 -6.34 16.80 -14.68
CA VAL A 291 -5.41 16.31 -13.67
C VAL A 291 -5.96 15.01 -13.07
N CYS A 292 -5.19 13.94 -13.20
CA CYS A 292 -5.40 12.68 -12.50
C CYS A 292 -4.57 12.66 -11.21
N PHE A 293 -5.09 12.14 -10.12
CA PHE A 293 -4.25 11.94 -8.93
C PHE A 293 -3.12 10.95 -9.18
N LYS A 294 -3.37 9.89 -9.95
CA LYS A 294 -2.35 8.93 -10.39
C LYS A 294 -2.34 8.82 -11.91
N ASP A 295 -1.29 8.25 -12.45
CA ASP A 295 -1.32 7.80 -13.84
C ASP A 295 -2.25 6.59 -13.95
N TYR A 296 -3.43 6.82 -14.52
CA TYR A 296 -4.42 5.75 -14.66
C TYR A 296 -4.10 4.79 -15.79
N ASP A 297 -3.42 5.28 -16.83
CA ASP A 297 -2.97 4.51 -17.97
C ASP A 297 -2.03 5.38 -18.81
N GLU A 298 -0.82 4.89 -19.08
CA GLU A 298 0.21 5.61 -19.84
C GLU A 298 -0.21 5.93 -21.27
N THR A 299 -1.14 5.15 -21.85
CA THR A 299 -1.66 5.36 -23.20
C THR A 299 -2.69 6.47 -23.30
N ILE A 300 -3.17 7.02 -22.18
CA ILE A 300 -4.08 8.17 -22.19
C ILE A 300 -3.26 9.46 -22.35
N GLU A 301 -3.48 10.16 -23.44
CA GLU A 301 -2.87 11.45 -23.71
C GLU A 301 -3.63 12.61 -23.02
N ASN A 302 -3.13 13.84 -23.13
CA ASN A 302 -3.78 15.06 -22.68
C ASN A 302 -4.20 15.09 -21.21
N LYS A 303 -3.42 14.40 -20.33
CA LYS A 303 -3.61 14.44 -18.89
C LYS A 303 -2.35 14.90 -18.16
N LEU A 304 -2.53 15.49 -16.99
CA LEU A 304 -1.48 15.73 -16.00
C LEU A 304 -1.63 14.72 -14.85
N VAL A 305 -0.54 14.45 -14.13
CA VAL A 305 -0.53 13.47 -13.03
C VAL A 305 -0.01 14.14 -11.77
N ALA A 306 -0.87 14.34 -10.77
CA ALA A 306 -0.55 15.05 -9.53
C ALA A 306 0.43 14.28 -8.64
N PHE A 307 0.23 12.96 -8.47
CA PHE A 307 1.08 12.09 -7.67
C PHE A 307 1.70 11.01 -8.56
N LYS A 308 2.80 11.34 -9.20
CA LYS A 308 3.54 10.40 -10.06
C LYS A 308 4.03 9.19 -9.25
N LYS A 309 4.22 8.05 -9.93
CA LYS A 309 4.84 6.87 -9.32
C LYS A 309 6.24 7.26 -8.85
N GLU A 310 6.54 7.00 -7.60
CA GLU A 310 7.89 7.12 -7.09
C GLU A 310 8.67 5.86 -7.46
N GLU A 311 9.82 6.04 -8.07
CA GLU A 311 10.77 4.95 -8.28
C GLU A 311 11.47 4.67 -6.97
N VAL A 312 11.47 3.41 -6.56
CA VAL A 312 12.20 2.96 -5.37
C VAL A 312 13.62 2.64 -5.80
N SER A 313 14.46 3.68 -5.94
CA SER A 313 15.86 3.57 -6.32
C SER A 313 16.79 3.40 -5.10
N ASN A 314 18.00 2.96 -5.34
CA ASN A 314 19.02 2.69 -4.32
C ASN A 314 18.50 1.76 -3.21
N THR A 315 17.78 0.70 -3.61
CA THR A 315 17.41 -0.38 -2.70
C THR A 315 18.67 -1.05 -2.15
N PHE A 316 18.54 -1.79 -1.06
CA PHE A 316 19.65 -2.53 -0.46
C PHE A 316 20.36 -3.41 -1.50
N GLY A 317 19.59 -4.12 -2.35
CA GLY A 317 20.12 -4.96 -3.41
C GLY A 317 20.91 -4.18 -4.47
N GLU A 318 20.38 -3.06 -4.95
CA GLU A 318 21.07 -2.18 -5.90
C GLU A 318 22.35 -1.60 -5.31
N TYR A 319 22.27 -1.13 -4.07
CA TYR A 319 23.43 -0.54 -3.40
C TYR A 319 24.54 -1.56 -3.14
N LEU A 320 24.18 -2.79 -2.73
CA LEU A 320 25.14 -3.89 -2.61
C LEU A 320 25.83 -4.19 -3.96
N ALA A 321 25.07 -4.25 -5.04
CA ALA A 321 25.61 -4.43 -6.39
C ALA A 321 26.57 -3.30 -6.80
N ALA A 322 26.22 -2.05 -6.50
CA ALA A 322 27.10 -0.88 -6.73
C ALA A 322 28.40 -0.96 -5.90
N CYS A 323 28.33 -1.53 -4.69
CA CYS A 323 29.51 -1.79 -3.84
C CYS A 323 30.28 -3.08 -4.21
N GLY A 324 29.90 -3.77 -5.30
CA GLY A 324 30.54 -4.98 -5.77
C GLY A 324 30.37 -6.18 -4.81
N LYS A 325 29.25 -6.23 -4.07
CA LYS A 325 28.91 -7.29 -3.12
C LYS A 325 28.08 -8.38 -3.79
N LYS A 326 28.41 -9.64 -3.53
CA LYS A 326 27.62 -10.79 -3.96
C LYS A 326 26.49 -11.05 -2.99
N GLN A 327 25.29 -11.25 -3.51
CA GLN A 327 24.09 -11.45 -2.71
C GLN A 327 23.30 -12.68 -3.17
N LEU A 328 22.61 -13.35 -2.23
CA LEU A 328 21.70 -14.46 -2.49
C LEU A 328 20.30 -14.12 -1.99
N ARG A 329 19.28 -14.44 -2.80
CA ARG A 329 17.87 -14.48 -2.41
C ARG A 329 17.41 -15.93 -2.32
N LEU A 330 16.81 -16.31 -1.21
CA LEU A 330 16.36 -17.69 -0.96
C LEU A 330 14.98 -17.70 -0.32
N ALA A 331 14.03 -18.37 -0.94
CA ALA A 331 12.71 -18.63 -0.37
C ALA A 331 12.04 -19.82 -1.07
N GLU A 332 10.97 -20.32 -0.46
CA GLU A 332 10.05 -21.20 -1.16
C GLU A 332 9.03 -20.39 -1.99
N THR A 333 8.27 -21.07 -2.89
CA THR A 333 7.42 -20.46 -3.92
C THR A 333 6.52 -19.35 -3.38
N GLU A 334 5.88 -19.54 -2.22
CA GLU A 334 4.92 -18.59 -1.62
C GLU A 334 5.57 -17.23 -1.27
N LYS A 335 6.86 -17.23 -0.95
CA LYS A 335 7.56 -16.02 -0.51
C LYS A 335 8.74 -15.62 -1.42
N TYR A 336 8.86 -16.27 -2.59
CA TYR A 336 9.94 -15.94 -3.52
C TYR A 336 9.86 -14.51 -4.08
N ALA A 337 8.68 -14.07 -4.49
CA ALA A 337 8.47 -12.70 -4.97
C ALA A 337 8.78 -11.65 -3.88
N HIS A 338 8.59 -12.01 -2.60
CA HIS A 338 8.83 -11.10 -1.48
C HIS A 338 10.33 -10.81 -1.30
N VAL A 339 11.18 -11.83 -1.35
CA VAL A 339 12.65 -11.64 -1.26
C VAL A 339 13.30 -11.18 -2.57
N THR A 340 12.57 -11.13 -3.69
CA THR A 340 13.05 -10.69 -5.01
C THR A 340 12.37 -9.40 -5.44
N PHE A 341 11.22 -9.48 -6.11
CA PHE A 341 10.48 -8.35 -6.70
C PHE A 341 10.19 -7.24 -5.69
N PHE A 342 9.53 -7.58 -4.57
CA PHE A 342 9.16 -6.56 -3.56
C PHE A 342 10.39 -6.01 -2.83
N PHE A 343 11.33 -6.86 -2.46
CA PHE A 343 12.57 -6.44 -1.82
C PHE A 343 13.42 -5.52 -2.72
N ASN A 344 13.35 -5.72 -4.03
CA ASN A 344 14.01 -4.89 -5.04
C ASN A 344 13.16 -3.68 -5.50
N GLY A 345 12.19 -3.23 -4.68
CA GLY A 345 11.40 -2.03 -4.97
C GLY A 345 10.44 -2.15 -6.15
N GLY A 346 10.00 -3.38 -6.49
CA GLY A 346 9.11 -3.66 -7.61
C GLY A 346 9.83 -3.89 -8.93
N VAL A 347 11.11 -4.24 -8.90
CA VAL A 347 11.93 -4.59 -10.07
C VAL A 347 12.13 -6.11 -10.11
N GLU A 348 11.70 -6.76 -11.20
CA GLU A 348 11.82 -8.22 -11.37
C GLU A 348 13.25 -8.67 -11.72
N GLU A 349 13.95 -7.86 -12.52
CA GLU A 349 15.31 -8.19 -12.95
C GLU A 349 16.27 -8.28 -11.76
N PRO A 350 17.11 -9.34 -11.68
CA PRO A 350 18.12 -9.46 -10.65
C PRO A 350 19.14 -8.31 -10.71
N ASN A 351 19.56 -7.84 -9.57
CA ASN A 351 20.70 -6.92 -9.51
C ASN A 351 22.00 -7.61 -9.97
N LYS A 352 23.00 -6.85 -10.34
CA LYS A 352 24.32 -7.42 -10.63
C LYS A 352 24.84 -8.20 -9.41
N ASP A 353 25.37 -9.41 -9.65
CA ASP A 353 25.88 -10.30 -8.62
C ASP A 353 24.80 -10.77 -7.59
N GLU A 354 23.52 -10.73 -7.97
CA GLU A 354 22.39 -11.30 -7.24
C GLU A 354 22.07 -12.69 -7.78
N ASN A 355 22.28 -13.71 -6.97
CA ASN A 355 21.84 -15.08 -7.23
C ASN A 355 20.48 -15.32 -6.55
N ARG A 356 19.69 -16.21 -7.13
CA ARG A 356 18.35 -16.56 -6.64
C ARG A 356 18.20 -18.06 -6.54
N ILE A 357 17.71 -18.55 -5.40
CA ILE A 357 17.35 -19.95 -5.19
C ILE A 357 15.86 -20.02 -4.83
N LEU A 358 15.08 -20.65 -5.71
CA LEU A 358 13.68 -20.96 -5.47
C LEU A 358 13.54 -22.41 -5.04
N VAL A 359 12.92 -22.67 -3.89
CA VAL A 359 12.48 -23.99 -3.45
C VAL A 359 10.99 -24.11 -3.72
N LYS A 360 10.52 -25.21 -4.30
CA LYS A 360 9.09 -25.39 -4.55
C LYS A 360 8.33 -25.63 -3.25
N SER A 361 7.26 -24.87 -3.02
CA SER A 361 6.32 -25.15 -1.95
C SER A 361 5.59 -26.48 -2.17
N PRO A 362 5.18 -27.19 -1.11
CA PRO A 362 4.49 -28.46 -1.26
C PRO A 362 3.11 -28.28 -1.93
N ALA A 363 2.78 -29.20 -2.83
CA ALA A 363 1.50 -29.20 -3.55
C ALA A 363 0.38 -29.81 -2.67
N VAL A 364 -0.03 -29.08 -1.64
CA VAL A 364 -1.15 -29.44 -0.75
C VAL A 364 -2.28 -28.41 -0.87
N ALA A 365 -3.49 -28.79 -0.48
CA ALA A 365 -4.65 -27.90 -0.56
C ALA A 365 -4.53 -26.72 0.43
N THR A 366 -4.06 -27.01 1.64
CA THR A 366 -3.80 -26.02 2.71
C THR A 366 -2.57 -26.47 3.50
N TYR A 367 -1.81 -25.53 4.05
CA TYR A 367 -0.50 -25.82 4.66
C TYR A 367 -0.59 -26.42 6.08
N ASP A 368 -1.75 -26.47 6.69
CA ASP A 368 -1.97 -27.29 7.91
C ASP A 368 -1.79 -28.78 7.66
N LEU A 369 -1.95 -29.25 6.42
CA LEU A 369 -1.69 -30.64 6.03
C LEU A 369 -0.19 -30.98 5.94
N LYS A 370 0.68 -29.97 5.83
CA LYS A 370 2.14 -30.11 5.81
C LYS A 370 2.81 -28.87 6.43
N PRO A 371 2.75 -28.72 7.78
CA PRO A 371 3.20 -27.50 8.46
C PRO A 371 4.69 -27.16 8.29
N GLU A 372 5.55 -28.18 8.10
CA GLU A 372 6.96 -27.96 7.81
C GLU A 372 7.18 -27.31 6.43
N MET A 373 6.17 -27.32 5.54
CA MET A 373 6.26 -26.82 4.18
C MET A 373 7.55 -27.26 3.48
N SER A 374 8.35 -26.33 2.97
CA SER A 374 9.67 -26.62 2.40
C SER A 374 10.83 -26.10 3.26
N ALA A 375 10.57 -25.70 4.51
CA ALA A 375 11.60 -25.17 5.40
C ALA A 375 12.82 -26.07 5.59
N PRO A 376 12.71 -27.43 5.65
CA PRO A 376 13.89 -28.31 5.72
C PRO A 376 14.84 -28.13 4.52
N GLU A 377 14.31 -28.09 3.29
CA GLU A 377 15.11 -27.90 2.07
C GLU A 377 15.66 -26.47 1.99
N VAL A 378 14.86 -25.46 2.35
CA VAL A 378 15.29 -24.07 2.42
C VAL A 378 16.45 -23.92 3.42
N GLY A 379 16.33 -24.53 4.62
CA GLY A 379 17.37 -24.50 5.65
C GLY A 379 18.66 -25.19 5.21
N GLU A 380 18.56 -26.34 4.53
CA GLU A 380 19.73 -27.04 3.97
C GLU A 380 20.47 -26.15 2.94
N LYS A 381 19.74 -25.53 2.01
CA LYS A 381 20.33 -24.64 1.01
C LYS A 381 20.91 -23.36 1.65
N LEU A 382 20.25 -22.85 2.69
CA LEU A 382 20.76 -21.72 3.46
C LEU A 382 22.10 -22.04 4.11
N ASN A 383 22.18 -23.17 4.82
CA ASN A 383 23.40 -23.56 5.52
C ASN A 383 24.56 -23.82 4.54
N ALA A 384 24.29 -24.49 3.41
CA ALA A 384 25.25 -24.65 2.33
C ALA A 384 25.72 -23.31 1.75
N ALA A 385 24.83 -22.36 1.58
CA ALA A 385 25.20 -21.02 1.09
C ALA A 385 26.05 -20.24 2.10
N ILE A 386 25.74 -20.31 3.40
CA ILE A 386 26.52 -19.66 4.47
C ILE A 386 27.94 -20.26 4.50
N THR A 387 28.05 -21.57 4.58
CA THR A 387 29.36 -22.28 4.72
C THR A 387 30.21 -22.22 3.45
N SER A 388 29.59 -21.96 2.29
CA SER A 388 30.34 -21.80 1.03
C SER A 388 31.28 -20.60 1.03
N GLY A 389 30.98 -19.53 1.82
CA GLY A 389 31.72 -18.28 1.80
C GLY A 389 31.62 -17.51 0.48
N GLU A 390 30.72 -17.89 -0.42
CA GLU A 390 30.55 -17.27 -1.73
C GLU A 390 29.91 -15.87 -1.62
N TYR A 391 28.93 -15.71 -0.72
CA TYR A 391 28.09 -14.53 -0.63
C TYR A 391 28.56 -13.58 0.47
N ASP A 392 28.47 -12.28 0.20
CA ASP A 392 28.62 -11.22 1.21
C ASP A 392 27.33 -11.08 2.04
N VAL A 393 26.16 -11.23 1.37
CA VAL A 393 24.84 -11.12 2.00
C VAL A 393 23.92 -12.24 1.50
N ILE A 394 23.17 -12.82 2.41
CA ILE A 394 22.11 -13.81 2.13
C ILE A 394 20.80 -13.26 2.71
N ILE A 395 19.78 -13.13 1.88
CA ILE A 395 18.42 -12.74 2.28
C ILE A 395 17.53 -13.97 2.11
N ILE A 396 16.93 -14.40 3.21
CA ILE A 396 16.09 -15.60 3.27
C ILE A 396 14.75 -15.28 3.94
N ASN A 397 13.67 -15.93 3.46
CA ASN A 397 12.36 -15.92 4.09
C ASN A 397 11.92 -17.37 4.38
N PHE A 398 11.48 -17.60 5.62
CA PHE A 398 10.75 -18.80 6.02
C PHE A 398 9.26 -18.49 6.10
N ALA A 399 8.47 -19.11 5.23
CA ALA A 399 7.06 -18.82 5.01
C ALA A 399 6.11 -19.37 6.10
N ASN A 400 6.58 -20.31 6.90
CA ASN A 400 5.73 -21.23 7.67
C ASN A 400 4.81 -20.52 8.68
N PRO A 401 5.26 -19.61 9.57
CA PRO A 401 4.39 -19.02 10.57
C PRO A 401 3.21 -18.28 9.96
N ASP A 402 3.42 -17.62 8.82
CA ASP A 402 2.37 -16.91 8.10
C ASP A 402 1.43 -17.86 7.36
N MET A 403 1.98 -18.66 6.46
CA MET A 403 1.17 -19.52 5.58
C MET A 403 0.36 -20.57 6.33
N VAL A 404 0.91 -21.13 7.42
CA VAL A 404 0.17 -22.06 8.29
C VAL A 404 -0.77 -21.30 9.22
N GLY A 405 -0.38 -20.12 9.70
CA GLY A 405 -1.21 -19.22 10.50
C GLY A 405 -2.53 -18.87 9.81
N HIS A 406 -2.50 -18.60 8.51
CA HIS A 406 -3.67 -18.33 7.68
C HIS A 406 -4.71 -19.47 7.66
N THR A 407 -4.33 -20.69 8.00
CA THR A 407 -5.27 -21.82 8.08
C THR A 407 -6.15 -21.80 9.32
N GLY A 408 -5.77 -21.06 10.36
CA GLY A 408 -6.47 -21.02 11.65
C GLY A 408 -6.29 -22.31 12.49
N VAL A 409 -5.44 -23.26 12.07
CA VAL A 409 -5.22 -24.56 12.72
C VAL A 409 -4.05 -24.46 13.69
N ILE A 410 -4.31 -24.12 14.96
CA ILE A 410 -3.28 -23.86 15.98
C ILE A 410 -2.27 -25.01 16.11
N PRO A 411 -2.64 -26.32 16.21
CA PRO A 411 -1.64 -27.39 16.32
C PRO A 411 -0.68 -27.46 15.12
N ALA A 412 -1.15 -27.12 13.93
CA ALA A 412 -0.31 -27.07 12.74
C ALA A 412 0.65 -25.87 12.78
N ALA A 413 0.16 -24.70 13.21
CA ALA A 413 1.01 -23.51 13.37
C ALA A 413 2.09 -23.73 14.44
N VAL A 414 1.78 -24.40 15.56
CA VAL A 414 2.77 -24.81 16.57
C VAL A 414 3.86 -25.67 15.93
N ALA A 415 3.49 -26.73 15.19
CA ALA A 415 4.45 -27.60 14.51
C ALA A 415 5.29 -26.83 13.46
N ALA A 416 4.69 -25.85 12.77
CA ALA A 416 5.39 -24.97 11.84
C ALA A 416 6.46 -24.13 12.55
N VAL A 417 6.11 -23.50 13.66
CA VAL A 417 7.01 -22.66 14.47
C VAL A 417 8.16 -23.50 15.05
N GLU A 418 7.88 -24.70 15.59
CA GLU A 418 8.93 -25.63 16.09
C GLU A 418 9.89 -26.05 14.97
N ARG A 419 9.38 -26.26 13.75
CA ARG A 419 10.23 -26.55 12.60
C ARG A 419 11.15 -25.39 12.26
N ILE A 420 10.64 -24.16 12.32
CA ILE A 420 11.44 -22.96 12.07
C ILE A 420 12.52 -22.80 13.13
N ASP A 421 12.22 -23.02 14.41
CA ASP A 421 13.22 -22.97 15.48
C ASP A 421 14.42 -23.90 15.21
N GLN A 422 14.15 -25.12 14.70
CA GLN A 422 15.20 -26.05 14.30
C GLN A 422 16.04 -25.51 13.11
N CYS A 423 15.40 -24.90 12.12
CA CYS A 423 16.11 -24.30 10.99
C CYS A 423 16.97 -23.10 11.41
N VAL A 424 16.46 -22.27 12.33
CA VAL A 424 17.21 -21.17 12.94
C VAL A 424 18.44 -21.70 13.67
N GLY A 425 18.29 -22.78 14.47
CA GLY A 425 19.40 -23.39 15.18
C GLY A 425 20.51 -23.90 14.26
N ALA A 426 20.14 -24.51 13.14
CA ALA A 426 21.09 -24.97 12.14
C ALA A 426 21.80 -23.80 11.43
N ALA A 427 21.08 -22.72 11.16
CA ALA A 427 21.64 -21.49 10.57
C ALA A 427 22.61 -20.79 11.53
N VAL A 428 22.28 -20.70 12.83
CA VAL A 428 23.18 -20.19 13.88
C VAL A 428 24.50 -20.97 13.87
N ALA A 429 24.45 -22.31 13.86
CA ALA A 429 25.66 -23.13 13.81
C ALA A 429 26.49 -22.88 12.53
N ALA A 430 25.84 -22.71 11.37
CA ALA A 430 26.53 -22.40 10.13
C ALA A 430 27.17 -21.00 10.15
N VAL A 431 26.51 -20.01 10.77
CA VAL A 431 27.02 -18.63 10.96
C VAL A 431 28.25 -18.64 11.88
N ASP A 432 28.21 -19.43 12.97
CA ASP A 432 29.34 -19.59 13.88
C ASP A 432 30.56 -20.19 13.18
N GLU A 433 30.35 -21.20 12.31
CA GLU A 433 31.43 -21.85 11.56
C GLU A 433 32.23 -20.87 10.69
N VAL A 434 31.57 -19.87 10.13
CA VAL A 434 32.19 -18.87 9.22
C VAL A 434 32.49 -17.53 9.89
N ASP A 435 32.28 -17.38 11.19
CA ASP A 435 32.31 -16.08 11.91
C ASP A 435 31.44 -15.02 11.21
N GLY A 436 30.27 -15.44 10.74
CA GLY A 436 29.28 -14.58 10.09
C GLY A 436 28.46 -13.76 11.08
N VAL A 437 27.52 -12.97 10.55
CA VAL A 437 26.54 -12.21 11.34
C VAL A 437 25.12 -12.57 10.89
N LEU A 438 24.20 -12.77 11.83
CA LEU A 438 22.80 -13.08 11.54
C LEU A 438 21.89 -11.98 12.10
N PHE A 439 21.05 -11.40 11.25
CA PHE A 439 19.94 -10.56 11.66
C PHE A 439 18.62 -11.30 11.43
N ILE A 440 17.85 -11.51 12.49
CA ILE A 440 16.52 -12.14 12.41
C ILE A 440 15.46 -11.08 12.62
N CYS A 441 14.43 -11.10 11.74
CA CYS A 441 13.24 -10.27 11.89
C CYS A 441 11.99 -11.05 11.42
N ALA A 442 10.82 -10.42 11.57
CA ALA A 442 9.64 -10.77 10.78
C ALA A 442 9.15 -9.52 10.05
N ASP A 443 8.32 -9.71 9.06
CA ASP A 443 7.78 -8.64 8.22
C ASP A 443 6.38 -8.17 8.66
N HIS A 444 5.67 -8.99 9.44
CA HIS A 444 4.41 -8.72 10.15
C HIS A 444 4.12 -9.84 11.15
N GLY A 445 3.05 -9.70 11.95
CA GLY A 445 2.54 -10.74 12.82
C GLY A 445 1.41 -11.55 12.17
N ASN A 446 1.25 -12.81 12.60
CA ASN A 446 0.17 -13.73 12.26
C ASN A 446 0.03 -14.84 13.31
N ALA A 447 1.06 -15.71 13.45
CA ALA A 447 0.99 -16.94 14.26
C ALA A 447 0.91 -16.69 15.77
N GLU A 448 1.23 -15.51 16.26
CA GLU A 448 1.11 -15.14 17.67
C GLU A 448 -0.33 -14.83 18.09
N GLN A 449 -1.27 -14.71 17.11
CA GLN A 449 -2.68 -14.48 17.40
C GLN A 449 -3.59 -15.23 16.42
N MET A 450 -3.90 -16.46 16.71
CA MET A 450 -4.75 -17.33 15.87
C MET A 450 -6.20 -17.42 16.33
N ILE A 451 -6.61 -16.61 17.29
CA ILE A 451 -8.00 -16.47 17.73
C ILE A 451 -8.40 -14.99 17.80
N ASN A 452 -9.64 -14.72 17.50
CA ASN A 452 -10.26 -13.45 17.85
C ASN A 452 -10.58 -13.46 19.34
N TYR A 453 -10.00 -12.54 20.12
CA TYR A 453 -10.12 -12.56 21.57
C TYR A 453 -11.56 -12.29 22.08
N ASP A 454 -12.37 -11.57 21.30
CA ASP A 454 -13.76 -11.25 21.66
C ASP A 454 -14.71 -12.39 21.31
N THR A 455 -14.62 -12.91 20.07
CA THR A 455 -15.56 -13.91 19.56
C THR A 455 -15.09 -15.35 19.78
N LYS A 456 -13.82 -15.55 20.11
CA LYS A 456 -13.14 -16.85 20.21
C LYS A 456 -13.15 -17.68 18.91
N ALA A 457 -13.55 -17.07 17.81
CA ALA A 457 -13.46 -17.67 16.49
C ALA A 457 -12.00 -17.72 16.01
N PRO A 458 -11.63 -18.60 15.07
CA PRO A 458 -10.31 -18.59 14.44
C PRO A 458 -10.00 -17.20 13.84
N HIS A 459 -8.80 -16.72 14.06
CA HIS A 459 -8.26 -15.51 13.45
C HIS A 459 -7.20 -15.94 12.43
N THR A 460 -7.40 -15.60 11.19
CA THR A 460 -6.57 -16.02 10.06
C THR A 460 -5.94 -14.85 9.30
N ALA A 461 -6.13 -13.63 9.80
CA ALA A 461 -5.54 -12.43 9.23
C ALA A 461 -4.22 -12.08 9.94
N HIS A 462 -3.47 -11.18 9.34
CA HIS A 462 -2.29 -10.59 9.99
C HIS A 462 -2.70 -9.77 11.22
N THR A 463 -1.70 -9.38 12.02
CA THR A 463 -1.90 -8.60 13.24
C THR A 463 -1.14 -7.27 13.16
N THR A 464 -1.43 -6.39 14.11
CA THR A 464 -0.66 -5.15 14.33
C THR A 464 0.39 -5.31 15.43
N ASN A 465 0.61 -6.52 15.93
CA ASN A 465 1.62 -6.78 16.96
C ASN A 465 3.02 -6.49 16.42
N PRO A 466 3.96 -6.10 17.29
CA PRO A 466 5.36 -5.90 16.92
C PRO A 466 6.02 -7.23 16.53
N VAL A 467 7.17 -7.12 15.88
CA VAL A 467 7.99 -8.24 15.40
C VAL A 467 9.35 -8.27 16.08
N PRO A 468 10.04 -9.43 16.17
CA PRO A 468 11.37 -9.51 16.76
C PRO A 468 12.42 -8.88 15.85
N PHE A 469 13.38 -8.16 16.42
CA PHE A 469 14.66 -7.79 15.82
C PHE A 469 15.77 -8.36 16.69
N ILE A 470 16.60 -9.24 16.11
CA ILE A 470 17.69 -9.93 16.82
C ILE A 470 18.97 -9.79 15.98
N LEU A 471 20.06 -9.35 16.59
CA LEU A 471 21.36 -9.29 15.95
C LEU A 471 22.31 -10.27 16.66
N TYR A 472 22.70 -11.32 15.94
CA TYR A 472 23.54 -12.39 16.48
C TYR A 472 24.97 -12.32 15.92
N ASN A 473 25.95 -12.60 16.77
CA ASN A 473 27.39 -12.71 16.47
C ASN A 473 27.98 -11.44 15.82
N TYR A 474 27.67 -10.29 16.40
CA TYR A 474 28.27 -9.01 16.02
C TYR A 474 29.23 -8.51 17.13
N GLU A 475 29.23 -7.22 17.45
CA GLU A 475 30.11 -6.64 18.46
C GLU A 475 29.56 -6.87 19.88
N ASP A 476 30.44 -7.09 20.86
CA ASP A 476 30.04 -7.18 22.26
C ASP A 476 29.55 -5.85 22.83
N GLY A 477 28.56 -5.89 23.71
CA GLY A 477 28.07 -4.74 24.47
C GLY A 477 27.13 -3.79 23.72
N ILE A 478 26.83 -4.05 22.46
CA ILE A 478 25.80 -3.27 21.74
C ILE A 478 24.40 -3.64 22.19
N LYS A 479 23.46 -2.73 21.91
CA LYS A 479 22.01 -2.95 22.04
C LYS A 479 21.33 -2.60 20.74
N LEU A 480 20.10 -3.08 20.56
CA LEU A 480 19.21 -2.58 19.51
C LEU A 480 18.30 -1.49 20.07
N ARG A 481 18.08 -0.46 19.26
CA ARG A 481 17.19 0.66 19.57
C ARG A 481 15.74 0.19 19.59
N GLU A 482 15.02 0.58 20.64
CA GLU A 482 13.58 0.39 20.76
C GLU A 482 12.81 1.25 19.73
N ASN A 483 11.58 0.86 19.44
CA ASN A 483 10.68 1.56 18.51
C ASN A 483 11.25 1.72 17.09
N GLY A 484 12.10 0.78 16.65
CA GLY A 484 12.51 0.68 15.27
C GLY A 484 11.38 0.18 14.37
N CYS A 485 11.58 0.28 13.05
CA CYS A 485 10.66 -0.26 12.06
C CYS A 485 11.41 -1.04 10.96
N LEU A 486 10.68 -1.67 10.07
CA LEU A 486 11.28 -2.49 9.00
C LEU A 486 12.24 -1.72 8.10
N ALA A 487 12.01 -0.43 7.90
CA ALA A 487 12.88 0.45 7.11
C ALA A 487 14.28 0.67 7.73
N ASP A 488 14.45 0.35 9.01
CA ASP A 488 15.71 0.50 9.73
C ASP A 488 16.67 -0.70 9.53
N ILE A 489 16.17 -1.80 8.97
CA ILE A 489 16.94 -3.05 8.83
C ILE A 489 18.08 -2.89 7.82
N ALA A 490 17.81 -2.40 6.59
CA ALA A 490 18.88 -2.20 5.60
C ALA A 490 19.98 -1.25 6.09
N PRO A 491 19.68 -0.07 6.67
CA PRO A 491 20.71 0.77 7.32
C PRO A 491 21.53 0.05 8.38
N THR A 492 20.88 -0.82 9.19
CA THR A 492 21.57 -1.63 10.20
C THR A 492 22.54 -2.63 9.56
N LEU A 493 22.11 -3.32 8.51
CA LEU A 493 22.96 -4.28 7.80
C LEU A 493 24.13 -3.59 7.09
N LEU A 494 23.93 -2.38 6.54
CA LEU A 494 25.01 -1.58 5.96
C LEU A 494 26.05 -1.21 7.03
N GLU A 495 25.62 -0.81 8.23
CA GLU A 495 26.53 -0.54 9.35
C GLU A 495 27.32 -1.80 9.75
N VAL A 496 26.65 -2.96 9.88
CA VAL A 496 27.30 -4.25 10.14
C VAL A 496 28.36 -4.58 9.10
N MET A 497 28.11 -4.24 7.84
CA MET A 497 29.04 -4.46 6.72
C MET A 497 30.12 -3.39 6.60
N GLY A 498 30.08 -2.32 7.40
CA GLY A 498 30.98 -1.17 7.29
C GLY A 498 30.81 -0.37 5.99
N LEU A 499 29.62 -0.38 5.40
CA LEU A 499 29.25 0.36 4.19
C LEU A 499 28.53 1.66 4.57
N PRO A 500 28.78 2.77 3.83
CA PRO A 500 28.02 4.00 4.04
C PRO A 500 26.55 3.80 3.64
N GLN A 501 25.65 4.53 4.30
CA GLN A 501 24.24 4.54 3.96
C GLN A 501 23.98 5.53 2.81
N PRO A 502 23.28 5.15 1.72
CA PRO A 502 22.88 6.07 0.66
C PRO A 502 21.82 7.06 1.14
N GLU A 503 21.77 8.25 0.53
CA GLU A 503 20.87 9.35 0.94
C GLU A 503 19.37 8.98 0.84
N GLU A 504 19.01 8.15 -0.11
CA GLU A 504 17.64 7.70 -0.32
C GLU A 504 17.12 6.80 0.82
N MET A 505 18.00 6.12 1.55
CA MET A 505 17.63 5.36 2.73
C MET A 505 17.47 6.31 3.93
N THR A 506 16.23 6.59 4.30
CA THR A 506 15.90 7.48 5.43
C THR A 506 15.75 6.74 6.77
N GLY A 507 15.74 5.41 6.75
CA GLY A 507 15.80 4.56 7.94
C GLY A 507 17.08 4.83 8.74
N LYS A 508 17.11 4.41 9.99
CA LYS A 508 18.24 4.64 10.90
C LYS A 508 18.71 3.31 11.46
N SER A 509 20.02 3.10 11.49
CA SER A 509 20.57 1.90 12.13
C SER A 509 19.96 1.66 13.52
N LEU A 510 19.65 0.42 13.81
CA LEU A 510 19.14 -0.03 15.10
C LEU A 510 20.24 -0.19 16.16
N ILE A 511 21.52 -0.17 15.75
CA ILE A 511 22.65 -0.40 16.64
C ILE A 511 22.86 0.81 17.57
N VAL A 512 22.95 0.54 18.87
CA VAL A 512 23.28 1.51 19.91
C VAL A 512 24.51 1.01 20.67
N ARG A 513 25.55 1.84 20.75
CA ARG A 513 26.82 1.56 21.45
C ARG A 513 26.83 2.29 22.80
#